data_b3813063593acd643140e064525bc54a
#
_entry.id   b3813063593acd643140e064525bc54a
#
_cell.length_a   1.000
_cell.length_b   1.000
_cell.length_c   1.000
_cell.angle_alpha   90.00
_cell.angle_beta   90.00
_cell.angle_gamma   90.00
#
_symmetry.space_group_name_H-M   'P 1'
#
loop_
_entity.id
_entity.type
_entity.pdbx_description
1 polymer ?
#
loop_
_entity_poly.entity_id
_entity_poly.type
_entity_poly.pdbx_seq_one_letter_code
_entity_poly.pdbx_strand_id
1 'polypeptide(L)'
;MRSYLLLFIVLHGLFLAVSAQKQTRRKATQPAVKQGICGVVRVKRGNYMPSPDSPRQNPNGTPAESEVLIFPLLNRSQVAVGDNGFISSVGDVKPVKTVKSGKDGTFCVSLPVGQYTVMVREEKGLYANLSDSKNNIFPVNVQKNKSITVTVDVTHQAVF
;
A
#
# COMPACT_ATOMS: atom_id res chain seq x y z
N MET A 1 -35.73 -55.77 -24.68
CA MET A 1 -35.64 -54.90 -23.50
C MET A 1 -34.29 -54.80 -22.83
N ARG A 2 -33.31 -55.61 -23.15
CA ARG A 2 -31.95 -55.54 -22.56
C ARG A 2 -31.01 -54.50 -23.20
N SER A 3 -31.27 -54.09 -24.43
CA SER A 3 -30.38 -53.21 -25.22
C SER A 3 -30.55 -51.72 -24.84
N TYR A 4 -31.71 -51.30 -24.37
CA TYR A 4 -31.97 -49.89 -24.02
C TYR A 4 -31.43 -49.50 -22.62
N LEU A 5 -31.22 -50.47 -21.74
CA LEU A 5 -30.70 -50.23 -20.40
C LEU A 5 -29.22 -49.82 -20.43
N LEU A 6 -28.45 -50.38 -21.35
CA LEU A 6 -27.04 -50.06 -21.50
C LEU A 6 -26.82 -48.67 -22.13
N LEU A 7 -27.72 -48.24 -23.01
CA LEU A 7 -27.63 -46.91 -23.64
C LEU A 7 -27.89 -45.76 -22.62
N PHE A 8 -28.76 -45.99 -21.63
CA PHE A 8 -29.05 -45.00 -20.56
C PHE A 8 -27.89 -44.80 -19.60
N ILE A 9 -27.11 -45.84 -19.31
CA ILE A 9 -25.95 -45.78 -18.39
C ILE A 9 -24.79 -45.01 -19.05
N VAL A 10 -24.59 -45.11 -20.34
CA VAL A 10 -23.53 -44.39 -21.07
C VAL A 10 -23.84 -42.87 -21.17
N LEU A 11 -25.14 -42.54 -21.30
CA LEU A 11 -25.56 -41.12 -21.40
C LEU A 11 -25.47 -40.37 -20.10
N HIS A 12 -25.55 -41.01 -18.92
CA HIS A 12 -25.45 -40.40 -17.60
C HIS A 12 -23.99 -40.28 -17.13
N GLY A 13 -23.04 -40.97 -17.73
CA GLY A 13 -21.62 -40.92 -17.39
C GLY A 13 -20.88 -39.69 -17.94
N LEU A 14 -21.45 -38.97 -18.94
CA LEU A 14 -20.78 -37.85 -19.59
C LEU A 14 -21.00 -36.46 -18.94
N PHE A 15 -21.82 -36.38 -17.90
CA PHE A 15 -22.19 -35.06 -17.30
C PHE A 15 -21.42 -34.66 -16.03
N LEU A 16 -20.42 -35.42 -15.57
CA LEU A 16 -19.70 -35.12 -14.32
C LEU A 16 -18.27 -34.66 -14.51
N ALA A 17 -17.84 -34.25 -15.69
CA ALA A 17 -16.60 -33.53 -15.88
C ALA A 17 -16.82 -32.02 -15.75
N VAL A 18 -17.34 -31.58 -14.60
CA VAL A 18 -17.22 -30.15 -14.19
C VAL A 18 -15.78 -29.92 -13.82
N SER A 19 -14.99 -29.46 -14.80
CA SER A 19 -13.64 -28.99 -14.58
C SER A 19 -13.68 -27.85 -13.58
N ALA A 20 -13.29 -28.11 -12.33
CA ALA A 20 -13.00 -27.09 -11.35
C ALA A 20 -11.80 -26.27 -11.87
N GLN A 21 -12.06 -25.27 -12.69
CA GLN A 21 -11.06 -24.27 -13.06
C GLN A 21 -10.64 -23.55 -11.79
N LYS A 22 -9.50 -23.95 -11.27
CA LYS A 22 -8.80 -23.26 -10.18
C LYS A 22 -8.49 -21.85 -10.68
N GLN A 23 -9.38 -20.92 -10.36
CA GLN A 23 -9.25 -19.52 -10.73
C GLN A 23 -8.03 -18.97 -9.99
N THR A 24 -6.87 -19.05 -10.63
CA THR A 24 -5.63 -18.45 -10.15
C THR A 24 -5.88 -16.96 -10.10
N ARG A 25 -6.13 -16.43 -8.91
CA ARG A 25 -6.30 -15.02 -8.63
C ARG A 25 -5.01 -14.32 -9.09
N ARG A 26 -5.02 -13.77 -10.29
CA ARG A 26 -3.91 -12.95 -10.80
C ARG A 26 -3.71 -11.83 -9.80
N LYS A 27 -2.59 -11.85 -9.10
CA LYS A 27 -2.11 -10.70 -8.33
C LYS A 27 -2.11 -9.53 -9.31
N ALA A 28 -2.86 -8.47 -9.00
CA ALA A 28 -2.82 -7.25 -9.78
C ALA A 28 -1.39 -6.70 -9.67
N THR A 29 -0.57 -7.03 -10.66
CA THR A 29 0.81 -6.52 -10.75
C THR A 29 0.68 -5.07 -11.20
N GLN A 30 0.97 -4.13 -10.34
CA GLN A 30 1.07 -2.73 -10.73
C GLN A 30 2.12 -2.59 -11.84
N PRO A 31 1.90 -1.70 -12.82
CA PRO A 31 2.83 -1.53 -13.92
C PRO A 31 4.21 -1.14 -13.38
N ALA A 32 5.25 -1.83 -13.84
CA ALA A 32 6.62 -1.52 -13.48
C ALA A 32 6.98 -0.10 -13.96
N VAL A 33 7.30 0.77 -13.01
CA VAL A 33 7.71 2.15 -13.28
C VAL A 33 9.23 2.17 -13.44
N LYS A 34 9.72 2.63 -14.60
CA LYS A 34 11.16 2.73 -14.88
C LYS A 34 11.85 3.83 -14.06
N GLN A 35 11.13 4.91 -13.76
CA GLN A 35 11.61 6.03 -12.96
C GLN A 35 10.48 6.59 -12.11
N GLY A 36 10.69 6.72 -10.80
CA GLY A 36 9.69 7.22 -9.88
C GLY A 36 9.75 6.57 -8.51
N ILE A 37 8.63 6.48 -7.84
CA ILE A 37 8.48 5.92 -6.50
C ILE A 37 7.49 4.75 -6.56
N CYS A 38 7.93 3.59 -6.11
CA CYS A 38 7.07 2.47 -5.76
C CYS A 38 7.10 2.27 -4.25
N GLY A 39 6.10 1.61 -3.70
CA GLY A 39 6.13 1.33 -2.27
C GLY A 39 4.95 0.50 -1.80
N VAL A 40 4.90 0.35 -0.48
CA VAL A 40 3.81 -0.31 0.21
C VAL A 40 3.36 0.55 1.39
N VAL A 41 2.06 0.73 1.51
CA VAL A 41 1.42 1.34 2.69
C VAL A 41 1.08 0.23 3.67
N ARG A 42 1.47 0.40 4.93
CA ARG A 42 1.21 -0.54 6.02
C ARG A 42 0.65 0.20 7.22
N VAL A 43 -0.35 -0.38 7.85
CA VAL A 43 -0.92 0.15 9.10
C VAL A 43 -0.47 -0.73 10.25
N LYS A 44 0.02 -0.08 11.30
CA LYS A 44 0.35 -0.70 12.58
C LYS A 44 -0.63 -0.18 13.62
N ARG A 45 -1.26 -1.11 14.35
CA ARG A 45 -2.25 -0.80 15.40
C ARG A 45 -2.01 -1.68 16.61
N GLY A 46 -2.29 -1.12 17.79
CA GLY A 46 -2.17 -1.85 19.04
C GLY A 46 -0.77 -1.80 19.64
N ASN A 47 -0.49 -2.69 20.57
CA ASN A 47 0.73 -2.69 21.35
C ASN A 47 1.83 -3.53 20.69
N TYR A 48 2.94 -2.89 20.34
CA TYR A 48 4.17 -3.52 19.81
C TYR A 48 5.25 -3.69 20.89
N MET A 49 4.99 -3.24 22.13
CA MET A 49 5.94 -3.43 23.23
C MET A 49 6.12 -4.93 23.52
N PRO A 50 7.35 -5.39 23.76
CA PRO A 50 7.59 -6.76 24.21
C PRO A 50 6.84 -7.04 25.51
N SER A 51 5.98 -8.05 25.53
CA SER A 51 5.29 -8.53 26.73
C SER A 51 5.19 -10.04 26.69
N PRO A 52 5.46 -10.73 27.84
CA PRO A 52 5.35 -12.19 27.92
C PRO A 52 3.93 -12.70 27.64
N ASP A 53 2.91 -11.92 28.02
CA ASP A 53 1.51 -12.32 28.01
C ASP A 53 0.71 -11.79 26.80
N SER A 54 1.35 -11.04 25.90
CA SER A 54 0.67 -10.47 24.72
C SER A 54 1.01 -11.21 23.44
N PRO A 55 0.04 -11.48 22.58
CA PRO A 55 0.31 -12.02 21.25
C PRO A 55 1.28 -11.09 20.48
N ARG A 56 2.30 -11.67 19.87
CA ARG A 56 3.24 -10.91 19.05
C ARG A 56 2.51 -10.29 17.85
N GLN A 57 2.54 -8.98 17.78
CA GLN A 57 2.04 -8.25 16.61
C GLN A 57 2.94 -8.51 15.39
N ASN A 58 2.34 -8.47 14.20
CA ASN A 58 3.14 -8.55 12.97
C ASN A 58 4.06 -7.32 12.87
N PRO A 59 5.38 -7.45 12.96
CA PRO A 59 6.30 -6.31 12.95
C PRO A 59 6.21 -5.50 11.67
N ASN A 60 5.77 -6.13 10.59
CA ASN A 60 5.58 -5.47 9.30
C ASN A 60 4.24 -4.72 9.17
N GLY A 61 3.35 -4.80 10.18
CA GLY A 61 2.01 -4.25 10.06
C GLY A 61 1.13 -4.97 9.03
N THR A 62 -0.02 -4.39 8.72
CA THR A 62 -0.98 -4.92 7.75
C THR A 62 -1.01 -4.01 6.52
N PRO A 63 -0.88 -4.54 5.30
CA PRO A 63 -1.05 -3.75 4.08
C PRO A 63 -2.42 -3.05 4.06
N ALA A 64 -2.44 -1.81 3.59
CA ALA A 64 -3.66 -1.01 3.57
C ALA A 64 -3.86 -0.30 2.23
N GLU A 65 -5.12 -0.21 1.83
CA GLU A 65 -5.56 0.63 0.72
C GLU A 65 -5.68 2.07 1.22
N SER A 66 -4.87 2.98 0.68
CA SER A 66 -4.80 4.38 1.11
C SER A 66 -4.53 5.30 -0.07
N GLU A 67 -4.92 6.54 0.04
CA GLU A 67 -4.54 7.58 -0.91
C GLU A 67 -3.12 8.09 -0.55
N VAL A 68 -2.17 7.89 -1.46
CA VAL A 68 -0.79 8.33 -1.34
C VAL A 68 -0.59 9.62 -2.13
N LEU A 69 -0.14 10.66 -1.47
CA LEU A 69 0.10 11.98 -2.06
C LEU A 69 1.59 12.25 -2.11
N ILE A 70 2.06 12.65 -3.29
CA ILE A 70 3.46 12.99 -3.54
C ILE A 70 3.54 14.50 -3.72
N PHE A 71 4.27 15.17 -2.85
CA PHE A 71 4.52 16.60 -2.90
C PHE A 71 5.95 16.90 -3.37
N PRO A 72 6.26 18.13 -3.85
CA PRO A 72 7.63 18.61 -3.83
C PRO A 72 8.18 18.45 -2.41
N LEU A 73 9.50 18.38 -2.25
CA LEU A 73 10.11 18.25 -0.93
C LEU A 73 9.55 19.32 0.04
N LEU A 74 8.96 18.87 1.13
CA LEU A 74 8.41 19.72 2.18
C LEU A 74 9.23 19.59 3.46
N ASN A 75 9.49 20.75 4.09
CA ASN A 75 10.07 20.82 5.43
C ASN A 75 9.00 21.04 6.48
N ARG A 76 9.22 20.61 7.70
CA ARG A 76 8.28 20.79 8.82
C ARG A 76 7.95 22.27 9.09
N SER A 77 8.85 23.19 8.76
CA SER A 77 8.61 24.64 8.88
C SER A 77 7.60 25.20 7.87
N GLN A 78 7.29 24.45 6.83
CA GLN A 78 6.38 24.85 5.74
C GLN A 78 4.96 24.31 5.91
N VAL A 79 4.72 23.52 6.94
CA VAL A 79 3.44 22.83 7.16
C VAL A 79 2.91 23.11 8.56
N ALA A 80 1.60 23.04 8.72
CA ALA A 80 0.98 23.05 10.04
C ALA A 80 0.91 21.61 10.56
N VAL A 81 1.69 21.31 11.59
CA VAL A 81 1.72 20.00 12.24
C VAL A 81 0.64 19.96 13.32
N GLY A 82 -0.21 18.95 13.26
CA GLY A 82 -1.16 18.61 14.31
C GLY A 82 -0.58 17.59 15.29
N ASP A 83 -1.45 17.02 16.11
CA ASP A 83 -1.09 15.99 17.08
C ASP A 83 -0.69 14.67 16.40
N ASN A 84 0.17 13.89 17.06
CA ASN A 84 0.54 12.53 16.66
C ASN A 84 1.11 12.38 15.23
N GLY A 85 1.81 13.41 14.72
CA GLY A 85 2.44 13.35 13.39
C GLY A 85 1.50 13.63 12.23
N PHE A 86 0.25 14.01 12.50
CA PHE A 86 -0.66 14.49 11.48
C PHE A 86 -0.25 15.88 10.98
N ILE A 87 -0.49 16.12 9.71
CA ILE A 87 -0.26 17.39 9.04
C ILE A 87 -1.61 17.94 8.64
N SER A 88 -2.03 19.03 9.31
CA SER A 88 -3.33 19.66 9.12
C SER A 88 -3.36 20.55 7.88
N SER A 89 -2.23 21.12 7.49
CA SER A 89 -2.12 21.96 6.30
C SER A 89 -0.71 21.93 5.71
N VAL A 90 -0.64 21.92 4.39
CA VAL A 90 0.60 22.09 3.61
C VAL A 90 0.65 23.46 2.92
N GLY A 91 -0.18 24.41 3.36
CA GLY A 91 -0.34 25.72 2.72
C GLY A 91 -0.90 25.57 1.29
N ASP A 92 -0.38 26.37 0.39
CA ASP A 92 -0.82 26.39 -1.02
C ASP A 92 -0.12 25.31 -1.89
N VAL A 93 0.73 24.47 -1.29
CA VAL A 93 1.48 23.46 -2.04
C VAL A 93 0.55 22.33 -2.46
N LYS A 94 0.48 22.10 -3.78
CA LYS A 94 -0.33 21.01 -4.35
C LYS A 94 0.51 19.77 -4.54
N PRO A 95 -0.09 18.57 -4.40
CA PRO A 95 0.61 17.33 -4.71
C PRO A 95 0.95 17.27 -6.21
N VAL A 96 2.17 16.85 -6.53
CA VAL A 96 2.63 16.59 -7.89
C VAL A 96 1.88 15.40 -8.49
N LYS A 97 1.60 14.41 -7.65
CA LYS A 97 0.84 13.20 -7.98
C LYS A 97 0.06 12.69 -6.76
N THR A 98 -1.07 12.09 -7.07
CA THR A 98 -1.87 11.33 -6.12
C THR A 98 -2.12 9.95 -6.71
N VAL A 99 -1.94 8.90 -5.92
CA VAL A 99 -2.17 7.51 -6.33
C VAL A 99 -2.82 6.74 -5.19
N LYS A 100 -3.72 5.82 -5.52
CA LYS A 100 -4.33 4.92 -4.55
C LYS A 100 -3.54 3.62 -4.49
N SER A 101 -3.16 3.17 -3.28
CA SER A 101 -2.55 1.85 -3.12
C SER A 101 -3.58 0.75 -3.30
N GLY A 102 -3.12 -0.42 -3.73
CA GLY A 102 -3.96 -1.61 -3.86
C GLY A 102 -4.34 -2.21 -2.51
N LYS A 103 -5.17 -3.25 -2.51
CA LYS A 103 -5.54 -4.02 -1.30
C LYS A 103 -4.34 -4.69 -0.63
N ASP A 104 -3.29 -4.93 -1.37
CA ASP A 104 -1.98 -5.41 -0.88
C ASP A 104 -1.06 -4.28 -0.41
N GLY A 105 -1.58 -3.05 -0.34
CA GLY A 105 -0.87 -1.84 0.06
C GLY A 105 0.09 -1.30 -0.99
N THR A 106 0.31 -1.98 -2.11
CA THR A 106 1.31 -1.57 -3.10
C THR A 106 0.85 -0.38 -3.93
N PHE A 107 1.80 0.49 -4.29
CA PHE A 107 1.61 1.58 -5.23
C PHE A 107 2.87 1.81 -6.05
N CYS A 108 2.72 2.39 -7.24
CA CYS A 108 3.81 2.87 -8.08
C CYS A 108 3.39 4.15 -8.80
N VAL A 109 4.29 5.11 -8.88
CA VAL A 109 4.05 6.39 -9.55
C VAL A 109 5.29 6.83 -10.32
N SER A 110 5.12 7.18 -11.59
CA SER A 110 6.19 7.74 -12.41
C SER A 110 6.37 9.22 -12.10
N LEU A 111 7.63 9.62 -11.87
CA LEU A 111 8.00 10.99 -11.47
C LEU A 111 9.27 11.43 -12.20
N PRO A 112 9.43 12.72 -12.50
CA PRO A 112 10.70 13.30 -12.90
C PRO A 112 11.79 13.12 -11.83
N VAL A 113 13.03 13.32 -12.22
CA VAL A 113 14.16 13.44 -11.27
C VAL A 113 13.88 14.60 -10.32
N GLY A 114 14.06 14.39 -9.03
CA GLY A 114 13.79 15.42 -8.02
C GLY A 114 13.67 14.84 -6.62
N GLN A 115 13.47 15.73 -5.65
CA GLN A 115 13.22 15.39 -4.26
C GLN A 115 11.74 15.59 -3.93
N TYR A 116 11.15 14.62 -3.26
CA TYR A 116 9.73 14.58 -2.98
C TYR A 116 9.46 14.21 -1.54
N THR A 117 8.31 14.63 -1.07
CA THR A 117 7.70 14.21 0.20
C THR A 117 6.55 13.25 -0.09
N VAL A 118 6.52 12.12 0.61
CA VAL A 118 5.44 11.13 0.51
C VAL A 118 4.57 11.18 1.75
N MET A 119 3.27 11.34 1.58
CA MET A 119 2.28 11.33 2.66
C MET A 119 1.11 10.43 2.30
N VAL A 120 0.40 9.95 3.28
CA VAL A 120 -0.89 9.27 3.09
C VAL A 120 -2.02 10.10 3.65
N ARG A 121 -3.21 9.95 3.05
CA ARG A 121 -4.43 10.56 3.59
C ARG A 121 -5.06 9.62 4.60
N GLU A 122 -5.25 10.14 5.79
CA GLU A 122 -5.97 9.52 6.89
C GLU A 122 -7.19 10.37 7.27
N GLU A 123 -8.09 9.84 8.08
CA GLU A 123 -9.32 10.55 8.49
C GLU A 123 -9.05 11.92 9.15
N LYS A 124 -7.95 12.02 9.92
CA LYS A 124 -7.56 13.25 10.65
C LYS A 124 -6.67 14.20 9.85
N GLY A 125 -6.36 13.90 8.60
CA GLY A 125 -5.51 14.73 7.75
C GLY A 125 -4.43 13.95 7.02
N LEU A 126 -3.39 14.64 6.58
CA LEU A 126 -2.23 14.01 5.96
C LEU A 126 -1.33 13.41 7.06
N TYR A 127 -0.70 12.30 6.76
CA TYR A 127 0.17 11.61 7.71
C TYR A 127 1.50 11.21 7.07
N ALA A 128 2.58 11.45 7.80
CA ALA A 128 3.91 10.93 7.50
C ALA A 128 4.67 10.67 8.80
N ASN A 129 5.23 9.48 8.95
CA ASN A 129 5.90 9.05 10.19
C ASN A 129 7.41 9.24 10.19
N LEU A 130 7.99 9.77 9.11
CA LEU A 130 9.44 9.94 8.97
C LEU A 130 9.81 11.39 8.71
N SER A 131 10.96 11.80 9.26
CA SER A 131 11.65 13.03 8.87
C SER A 131 13.16 12.79 8.90
N ASP A 132 13.90 13.54 8.08
CA ASP A 132 15.36 13.52 8.12
C ASP A 132 15.93 14.49 9.16
N SER A 133 17.25 14.51 9.28
CA SER A 133 17.96 15.40 10.21
C SER A 133 17.83 16.89 9.87
N LYS A 134 17.33 17.23 8.68
CA LYS A 134 17.04 18.60 8.23
C LYS A 134 15.57 18.96 8.38
N ASN A 135 14.77 18.11 9.06
CA ASN A 135 13.34 18.24 9.23
C ASN A 135 12.53 18.17 7.92
N ASN A 136 13.08 17.58 6.86
CA ASN A 136 12.29 17.28 5.66
C ASN A 136 11.37 16.09 5.94
N ILE A 137 10.12 16.21 5.52
CA ILE A 137 9.07 15.22 5.78
C ILE A 137 9.17 14.13 4.74
N PHE A 138 9.36 12.88 5.19
CA PHE A 138 9.46 11.68 4.36
C PHE A 138 10.17 11.92 3.02
N PRO A 139 11.45 12.34 3.04
CA PRO A 139 12.15 12.73 1.82
C PRO A 139 12.50 11.52 0.97
N VAL A 140 12.18 11.59 -0.33
CA VAL A 140 12.53 10.58 -1.34
C VAL A 140 13.21 11.25 -2.51
N ASN A 141 14.39 10.75 -2.88
CA ASN A 141 15.19 11.31 -3.99
C ASN A 141 15.06 10.42 -5.23
N VAL A 142 14.27 10.84 -6.21
CA VAL A 142 14.11 10.15 -7.49
C VAL A 142 15.28 10.49 -8.41
N GLN A 143 16.02 9.45 -8.83
CA GLN A 143 17.16 9.54 -9.75
C GLN A 143 16.74 9.11 -11.16
N LYS A 144 17.53 9.55 -12.15
CA LYS A 144 17.30 9.21 -13.56
C LYS A 144 17.32 7.69 -13.78
N ASN A 145 16.31 7.20 -14.46
CA ASN A 145 16.10 5.78 -14.80
C ASN A 145 16.10 4.84 -13.58
N LYS A 146 15.68 5.34 -12.40
CA LYS A 146 15.59 4.51 -11.20
C LYS A 146 14.19 4.58 -10.58
N SER A 147 13.69 3.45 -10.18
CA SER A 147 12.53 3.33 -9.29
C SER A 147 13.03 3.15 -7.87
N ILE A 148 12.58 4.01 -6.97
CA ILE A 148 12.89 3.96 -5.54
C ILE A 148 11.75 3.25 -4.82
N THR A 149 12.08 2.29 -3.96
CA THR A 149 11.07 1.58 -3.15
C THR A 149 11.04 2.14 -1.73
N VAL A 150 9.84 2.46 -1.26
CA VAL A 150 9.60 3.00 0.09
C VAL A 150 8.54 2.17 0.83
N THR A 151 8.62 2.17 2.15
CA THR A 151 7.54 1.67 3.02
C THR A 151 6.94 2.84 3.77
N VAL A 152 5.64 3.05 3.62
CA VAL A 152 4.89 4.08 4.33
C VAL A 152 4.15 3.41 5.47
N ASP A 153 4.70 3.51 6.69
CA ASP A 153 4.09 2.95 7.89
C ASP A 153 3.16 3.99 8.52
N VAL A 154 1.89 3.64 8.66
CA VAL A 154 0.88 4.42 9.40
C VAL A 154 0.84 3.87 10.82
N THR A 155 1.39 4.64 11.77
CA THR A 155 1.67 4.16 13.14
C THR A 155 0.97 4.95 14.23
N HIS A 156 0.11 5.91 13.89
CA HIS A 156 -0.55 6.78 14.88
C HIS A 156 -1.49 6.04 15.87
N GLN A 157 -1.81 4.77 15.61
CA GLN A 157 -2.59 3.90 16.49
C GLN A 157 -1.76 2.76 17.09
N ALA A 158 -0.43 2.84 17.01
CA ALA A 158 0.48 1.86 17.57
C ALA A 158 1.24 2.44 18.77
N VAL A 159 1.53 1.57 19.74
CA VAL A 159 2.39 1.86 20.89
C VAL A 159 3.66 1.01 20.75
N PHE A 160 4.85 1.62 20.91
CA PHE A 160 6.17 1.00 20.77
C PHE A 160 6.95 1.09 22.08
#